data_ebe8ab4e970da1c839bace4b3431e000
#
_entry.id   ebe8ab4e970da1c839bace4b3431e000
#
_cell.length_a   1.000
_cell.length_b   1.000
_cell.length_c   1.000
_cell.angle_alpha   90.00
_cell.angle_beta   90.00
_cell.angle_gamma   90.00
#
_symmetry.space_group_name_H-M   'P 1'
#
loop_
_entity.id
_entity.type
_entity.pdbx_description
1 polymer ?
#
loop_
_entity_poly.entity_id
_entity_poly.type
_entity_poly.pdbx_seq_one_letter_code
_entity_poly.pdbx_strand_id
1 'polypeptide(L)'
;MPKMPPVLADATIPELPNHYRGKVRDNYDLADGRRIMIASDRLSAFDRILAAIPFKGQVLTQTARFWFEHTADICPNHVLEYPDPNVVIGQWLKILPVEIVVRGYLAGTTGTSILTMYKAGQRKMYGVTMPDGMRDNEKLPTPIITPTTKAYDGAHDAPLSAEEIIASDLLTAEQWNTLQTYAFALFARGQKIAAERGLILADTKYEFGTDSTGRIVLADEIHTPDSSRYWFAASYPERFAKGEKPESFDKDFVRNWVVARCDPYKEKVPEIPAEVIEQTALVYIHAYETITGKTFEYPPADEAPLDRIRRNLARFF
;
A
#
# COMPACT_ATOMS: atom_id res chain seq x y z
N MET A 1 25.60 -4.56 12.80
CA MET A 1 24.15 -4.64 12.52
C MET A 1 23.56 -5.76 13.36
N PRO A 2 22.32 -5.66 13.86
CA PRO A 2 21.69 -6.81 14.49
C PRO A 2 21.60 -7.96 13.48
N LYS A 3 21.75 -9.20 13.98
CA LYS A 3 21.58 -10.39 13.14
C LYS A 3 20.17 -10.37 12.53
N MET A 4 20.06 -10.45 11.20
CA MET A 4 18.77 -10.51 10.54
C MET A 4 17.99 -11.75 11.02
N PRO A 5 16.75 -11.60 11.50
CA PRO A 5 15.95 -12.73 11.96
C PRO A 5 15.49 -13.58 10.77
N PRO A 6 14.94 -14.78 11.05
CA PRO A 6 14.18 -15.52 10.05
C PRO A 6 13.05 -14.68 9.46
N VAL A 7 12.84 -14.80 8.14
CA VAL A 7 11.78 -14.07 7.44
C VAL A 7 10.44 -14.79 7.58
N LEU A 8 9.35 -14.04 7.63
CA LEU A 8 7.98 -14.55 7.57
C LEU A 8 7.52 -14.71 6.10
N ALA A 9 8.02 -15.71 5.41
CA ALA A 9 7.63 -16.01 4.03
C ALA A 9 6.29 -16.76 3.93
N ASP A 10 5.99 -17.57 4.94
CA ASP A 10 4.74 -18.32 5.09
C ASP A 10 4.14 -18.06 6.48
N ALA A 11 2.90 -17.60 6.51
CA ALA A 11 2.16 -17.34 7.74
C ALA A 11 0.95 -18.30 7.87
N THR A 12 1.07 -19.52 7.31
CA THR A 12 0.04 -20.54 7.44
C THR A 12 -0.04 -21.05 8.88
N ILE A 13 -1.22 -20.94 9.46
CA ILE A 13 -1.57 -21.43 10.81
C ILE A 13 -2.74 -22.38 10.67
N PRO A 14 -2.48 -23.73 10.66
CA PRO A 14 -3.50 -24.72 10.39
C PRO A 14 -4.69 -24.74 11.36
N GLU A 15 -4.49 -24.24 12.59
CA GLU A 15 -5.51 -24.15 13.63
C GLU A 15 -6.54 -23.05 13.37
N LEU A 16 -6.23 -22.06 12.51
CA LEU A 16 -7.16 -20.99 12.16
C LEU A 16 -8.02 -21.37 10.95
N PRO A 17 -9.31 -21.01 10.95
CA PRO A 17 -10.24 -21.38 9.88
C PRO A 17 -10.12 -20.49 8.64
N ASN A 18 -10.65 -20.97 7.51
CA ASN A 18 -10.91 -20.18 6.29
C ASN A 18 -9.68 -19.37 5.81
N HIS A 19 -8.53 -20.05 5.71
CA HIS A 19 -7.28 -19.44 5.24
C HIS A 19 -7.39 -18.97 3.79
N TYR A 20 -7.03 -17.71 3.56
CA TYR A 20 -6.83 -17.14 2.24
C TYR A 20 -5.45 -16.50 2.15
N ARG A 21 -4.60 -17.00 1.24
CA ARG A 21 -3.26 -16.47 1.01
C ARG A 21 -3.26 -15.45 -0.11
N GLY A 22 -3.05 -14.18 0.24
CA GLY A 22 -2.79 -13.10 -0.71
C GLY A 22 -1.31 -13.01 -1.13
N LYS A 23 -0.99 -12.05 -1.99
CA LYS A 23 0.40 -11.82 -2.46
C LYS A 23 1.34 -11.50 -1.28
N VAL A 24 0.89 -10.71 -0.31
CA VAL A 24 1.73 -10.22 0.82
C VAL A 24 1.09 -10.43 2.20
N ARG A 25 -0.14 -10.90 2.28
CA ARG A 25 -0.85 -11.19 3.54
C ARG A 25 -1.46 -12.58 3.52
N ASP A 26 -1.54 -13.17 4.70
CA ASP A 26 -2.34 -14.36 4.97
C ASP A 26 -3.53 -13.94 5.83
N ASN A 27 -4.75 -14.33 5.42
CA ASN A 27 -6.00 -13.90 6.04
C ASN A 27 -6.77 -15.11 6.54
N TYR A 28 -7.48 -14.94 7.65
CA TYR A 28 -8.31 -15.97 8.28
C TYR A 28 -9.65 -15.38 8.69
N ASP A 29 -10.74 -15.90 8.14
CA ASP A 29 -12.08 -15.43 8.47
C ASP A 29 -12.63 -16.24 9.65
N LEU A 30 -12.93 -15.54 10.75
CA LEU A 30 -13.51 -16.12 11.94
C LEU A 30 -15.05 -16.18 11.86
N ALA A 31 -15.65 -17.17 12.54
CA ALA A 31 -17.10 -17.36 12.54
C ALA A 31 -17.90 -16.21 13.16
N ASP A 32 -17.26 -15.38 13.97
CA ASP A 32 -17.86 -14.24 14.66
C ASP A 32 -17.82 -12.93 13.86
N GLY A 33 -17.44 -12.98 12.58
CA GLY A 33 -17.38 -11.81 11.70
C GLY A 33 -16.11 -10.99 11.85
N ARG A 34 -15.06 -11.53 12.47
CA ARG A 34 -13.73 -10.93 12.50
C ARG A 34 -12.83 -11.58 11.44
N ARG A 35 -11.81 -10.86 11.03
CA ARG A 35 -10.74 -11.34 10.14
C ARG A 35 -9.39 -11.11 10.79
N ILE A 36 -8.57 -12.14 10.85
CA ILE A 36 -7.16 -12.03 11.21
C ILE A 36 -6.37 -11.82 9.91
N MET A 37 -5.56 -10.77 9.86
CA MET A 37 -4.71 -10.43 8.71
C MET A 37 -3.26 -10.41 9.18
N ILE A 38 -2.44 -11.31 8.62
CA ILE A 38 -1.02 -11.44 8.94
C ILE A 38 -0.21 -10.89 7.78
N ALA A 39 0.48 -9.77 7.97
CA ALA A 39 1.39 -9.22 7.00
C ALA A 39 2.69 -10.03 6.99
N SER A 40 2.97 -10.70 5.87
CA SER A 40 4.19 -11.45 5.66
C SER A 40 5.32 -10.55 5.15
N ASP A 41 6.52 -11.10 5.14
CA ASP A 41 7.71 -10.42 4.62
C ASP A 41 7.85 -10.56 3.09
N ARG A 42 6.87 -11.17 2.42
CA ARG A 42 6.88 -11.35 0.97
C ARG A 42 6.92 -10.00 0.25
N LEU A 43 7.85 -9.85 -0.68
CA LEU A 43 7.91 -8.75 -1.64
C LEU A 43 7.33 -9.23 -2.97
N SER A 44 6.22 -8.63 -3.37
CA SER A 44 5.57 -8.90 -4.65
C SER A 44 5.83 -7.78 -5.64
N ALA A 45 6.33 -8.13 -6.82
CA ALA A 45 6.41 -7.24 -7.97
C ALA A 45 6.36 -8.07 -9.26
N PHE A 46 5.99 -7.46 -10.39
CA PHE A 46 5.84 -8.14 -11.69
C PHE A 46 4.90 -9.35 -11.61
N ASP A 47 3.82 -9.23 -10.82
CA ASP A 47 2.84 -10.28 -10.52
C ASP A 47 3.42 -11.57 -9.92
N ARG A 48 4.63 -11.49 -9.32
CA ARG A 48 5.35 -12.59 -8.69
C ARG A 48 5.82 -12.21 -7.28
N ILE A 49 6.00 -13.20 -6.42
CA ILE A 49 6.76 -13.05 -5.19
C ILE A 49 8.24 -13.15 -5.56
N LEU A 50 8.98 -12.07 -5.37
CA LEU A 50 10.40 -12.00 -5.74
C LEU A 50 11.32 -12.47 -4.62
N ALA A 51 10.99 -12.11 -3.37
CA ALA A 51 11.78 -12.37 -2.18
C ALA A 51 10.94 -12.28 -0.92
N ALA A 52 11.54 -12.58 0.22
CA ALA A 52 11.06 -12.19 1.54
C ALA A 52 12.06 -11.20 2.16
N ILE A 53 11.57 -10.02 2.55
CA ILE A 53 12.37 -8.94 3.12
C ILE A 53 12.15 -8.91 4.62
N PRO A 54 13.19 -9.12 5.44
CA PRO A 54 13.05 -9.12 6.89
C PRO A 54 12.35 -7.85 7.40
N PHE A 55 11.44 -8.02 8.37
CA PHE A 55 10.65 -6.94 8.99
C PHE A 55 9.62 -6.24 8.11
N LYS A 56 9.54 -6.55 6.80
CA LYS A 56 8.61 -5.84 5.90
C LYS A 56 7.17 -5.91 6.39
N GLY A 57 6.70 -7.07 6.81
CA GLY A 57 5.34 -7.25 7.33
C GLY A 57 5.08 -6.41 8.58
N GLN A 58 6.04 -6.38 9.51
CA GLN A 58 5.97 -5.53 10.70
C GLN A 58 5.93 -4.04 10.35
N VAL A 59 6.82 -3.59 9.47
CA VAL A 59 6.87 -2.18 9.01
C VAL A 59 5.53 -1.77 8.42
N LEU A 60 4.95 -2.56 7.51
CA LEU A 60 3.69 -2.23 6.87
C LEU A 60 2.54 -2.16 7.89
N THR A 61 2.43 -3.15 8.77
CA THR A 61 1.40 -3.19 9.80
C THR A 61 1.51 -2.01 10.77
N GLN A 62 2.70 -1.70 11.25
CA GLN A 62 2.91 -0.61 12.20
C GLN A 62 2.78 0.78 11.56
N THR A 63 3.17 0.93 10.28
CA THR A 63 2.91 2.17 9.54
C THR A 63 1.41 2.37 9.33
N ALA A 64 0.68 1.32 8.91
CA ALA A 64 -0.77 1.40 8.78
C ALA A 64 -1.45 1.73 10.10
N ARG A 65 -1.01 1.10 11.22
CA ARG A 65 -1.50 1.42 12.57
C ARG A 65 -1.35 2.89 12.91
N PHE A 66 -0.16 3.46 12.70
CA PHE A 66 0.08 4.90 12.92
C PHE A 66 -0.95 5.73 12.16
N TRP A 67 -1.18 5.45 10.89
CA TRP A 67 -2.11 6.21 10.07
C TRP A 67 -3.58 6.00 10.46
N PHE A 68 -4.00 4.78 10.78
CA PHE A 68 -5.36 4.53 11.27
C PHE A 68 -5.65 5.30 12.56
N GLU A 69 -4.67 5.37 13.47
CA GLU A 69 -4.77 6.15 14.72
C GLU A 69 -4.90 7.67 14.42
N HIS A 70 -4.19 8.20 13.40
CA HIS A 70 -4.18 9.63 13.06
C HIS A 70 -5.29 10.08 12.10
N THR A 71 -6.13 9.16 11.65
CA THR A 71 -7.23 9.43 10.71
C THR A 71 -8.58 8.88 11.18
N ALA A 72 -8.66 8.39 12.41
CA ALA A 72 -9.87 7.78 12.98
C ALA A 72 -11.07 8.75 13.06
N ASP A 73 -10.81 10.05 13.09
CA ASP A 73 -11.81 11.13 13.08
C ASP A 73 -12.37 11.43 11.67
N ILE A 74 -11.77 10.88 10.60
CA ILE A 74 -12.17 11.17 9.22
C ILE A 74 -13.20 10.16 8.72
N CYS A 75 -12.91 8.87 8.88
CA CYS A 75 -13.83 7.79 8.49
C CYS A 75 -13.63 6.57 9.38
N PRO A 76 -14.64 5.70 9.51
CA PRO A 76 -14.47 4.43 10.19
C PRO A 76 -13.47 3.55 9.45
N ASN A 77 -12.70 2.76 10.18
CA ASN A 77 -11.79 1.76 9.63
C ASN A 77 -12.10 0.37 10.19
N HIS A 78 -11.54 -0.64 9.56
CA HIS A 78 -11.82 -2.04 9.88
C HIS A 78 -11.11 -2.56 11.14
N VAL A 79 -10.14 -1.84 11.66
CA VAL A 79 -9.25 -2.33 12.72
C VAL A 79 -9.97 -2.44 14.05
N LEU A 80 -9.81 -3.59 14.71
CA LEU A 80 -10.29 -3.85 16.06
C LEU A 80 -9.11 -3.98 17.04
N GLU A 81 -8.01 -4.65 16.62
CA GLU A 81 -6.90 -4.99 17.51
C GLU A 81 -5.60 -5.26 16.75
N TYR A 82 -4.47 -5.06 17.41
CA TYR A 82 -3.12 -5.41 16.98
C TYR A 82 -2.47 -6.36 17.99
N PRO A 83 -2.71 -7.67 17.91
CA PRO A 83 -2.18 -8.64 18.89
C PRO A 83 -0.67 -8.90 18.71
N ASP A 84 -0.13 -8.62 17.53
CA ASP A 84 1.28 -8.80 17.18
C ASP A 84 1.72 -7.68 16.21
N PRO A 85 3.00 -7.29 16.18
CA PRO A 85 3.53 -6.31 15.22
C PRO A 85 3.23 -6.60 13.74
N ASN A 86 3.00 -7.86 13.38
CA ASN A 86 2.65 -8.28 12.02
C ASN A 86 1.15 -8.54 11.81
N VAL A 87 0.32 -8.39 12.84
CA VAL A 87 -1.07 -8.88 12.81
C VAL A 87 -2.06 -7.77 13.09
N VAL A 88 -3.08 -7.70 12.26
CA VAL A 88 -4.29 -6.91 12.47
C VAL A 88 -5.48 -7.86 12.64
N ILE A 89 -6.28 -7.66 13.66
CA ILE A 89 -7.63 -8.22 13.74
C ILE A 89 -8.59 -7.11 13.37
N GLY A 90 -9.38 -7.32 12.34
CA GLY A 90 -10.38 -6.38 11.86
C GLY A 90 -11.77 -7.00 11.79
N GLN A 91 -12.77 -6.15 11.65
CA GLN A 91 -14.09 -6.60 11.26
C GLN A 91 -14.06 -7.11 9.82
N TRP A 92 -14.83 -8.16 9.53
CA TRP A 92 -15.01 -8.63 8.17
C TRP A 92 -15.80 -7.59 7.37
N LEU A 93 -15.33 -7.29 6.17
CA LEU A 93 -15.97 -6.33 5.26
C LEU A 93 -16.25 -6.99 3.92
N LYS A 94 -17.38 -6.64 3.32
CA LYS A 94 -17.59 -6.86 1.89
C LYS A 94 -16.81 -5.78 1.13
N ILE A 95 -15.66 -6.16 0.58
CA ILE A 95 -14.79 -5.21 -0.13
C ILE A 95 -15.49 -4.70 -1.39
N LEU A 96 -15.41 -3.39 -1.61
CA LEU A 96 -15.95 -2.74 -2.80
C LEU A 96 -15.05 -3.04 -4.02
N PRO A 97 -15.63 -3.23 -5.21
CA PRO A 97 -14.89 -3.70 -6.39
C PRO A 97 -14.09 -2.59 -7.11
N VAL A 98 -13.79 -1.50 -6.40
CA VAL A 98 -13.07 -0.34 -6.93
C VAL A 98 -11.95 0.04 -5.98
N GLU A 99 -10.74 0.20 -6.52
CA GLU A 99 -9.61 0.79 -5.81
C GLU A 99 -9.60 2.31 -6.03
N ILE A 100 -9.35 3.07 -4.98
CA ILE A 100 -9.37 4.54 -5.01
C ILE A 100 -7.93 5.07 -4.88
N VAL A 101 -7.34 5.49 -6.00
CA VAL A 101 -6.01 6.11 -5.99
C VAL A 101 -6.16 7.63 -6.02
N VAL A 102 -5.65 8.30 -4.98
CA VAL A 102 -5.60 9.78 -4.94
C VAL A 102 -4.21 10.24 -5.33
N ARG A 103 -4.14 11.21 -6.23
CA ARG A 103 -2.88 11.75 -6.76
C ARG A 103 -2.81 13.24 -6.59
N GLY A 104 -1.71 13.72 -6.01
CA GLY A 104 -1.37 15.13 -5.91
C GLY A 104 -0.33 15.59 -6.94
N TYR A 105 0.25 14.65 -7.70
CA TYR A 105 1.33 14.91 -8.65
C TYR A 105 1.17 14.07 -9.92
N LEU A 106 1.66 14.59 -11.04
CA LEU A 106 1.71 13.87 -12.34
C LEU A 106 2.83 12.82 -12.28
N ALA A 107 2.54 11.68 -11.68
CA ALA A 107 3.51 10.62 -11.40
C ALA A 107 2.97 9.22 -11.70
N GLY A 108 3.86 8.23 -11.65
CA GLY A 108 3.55 6.81 -11.83
C GLY A 108 4.26 6.19 -13.03
N THR A 109 4.37 4.86 -12.99
CA THR A 109 5.12 4.08 -14.01
C THR A 109 4.31 2.93 -14.59
N THR A 110 3.14 2.62 -14.04
CA THR A 110 2.24 1.58 -14.57
C THR A 110 1.45 2.09 -15.77
N GLY A 111 0.90 1.19 -16.57
CA GLY A 111 0.04 1.56 -17.72
C GLY A 111 -1.19 2.38 -17.33
N THR A 112 -1.71 2.20 -16.14
CA THR A 112 -2.85 2.94 -15.57
C THR A 112 -2.44 4.24 -14.87
N SER A 113 -1.15 4.60 -14.83
CA SER A 113 -0.70 5.84 -14.20
C SER A 113 -0.99 7.05 -15.08
N ILE A 114 -1.37 8.17 -14.46
CA ILE A 114 -1.65 9.42 -15.18
C ILE A 114 -0.43 9.94 -15.94
N LEU A 115 0.79 9.73 -15.45
CA LEU A 115 2.00 10.12 -16.16
C LEU A 115 2.19 9.35 -17.46
N THR A 116 1.99 8.03 -17.43
CA THR A 116 2.09 7.18 -18.62
C THR A 116 1.04 7.57 -19.67
N MET A 117 -0.20 7.76 -19.25
CA MET A 117 -1.29 8.18 -20.12
C MET A 117 -1.07 9.59 -20.68
N TYR A 118 -0.58 10.52 -19.85
CA TYR A 118 -0.25 11.89 -20.27
C TYR A 118 0.86 11.92 -21.33
N LYS A 119 1.92 11.13 -21.14
CA LYS A 119 3.02 10.96 -22.12
C LYS A 119 2.54 10.34 -23.44
N ALA A 120 1.54 9.48 -23.36
CA ALA A 120 0.88 8.92 -24.56
C ALA A 120 -0.06 9.92 -25.27
N GLY A 121 -0.09 11.19 -24.84
CA GLY A 121 -0.88 12.26 -25.46
C GLY A 121 -2.29 12.41 -24.92
N GLN A 122 -2.71 11.57 -23.95
CA GLN A 122 -4.04 11.70 -23.34
C GLN A 122 -4.11 12.94 -22.45
N ARG A 123 -5.21 13.68 -22.54
CA ARG A 123 -5.49 14.84 -21.69
C ARG A 123 -6.77 14.66 -20.90
N LYS A 124 -7.69 13.86 -21.37
CA LYS A 124 -8.89 13.47 -20.62
C LYS A 124 -8.72 12.02 -20.16
N MET A 125 -8.66 11.83 -18.85
CA MET A 125 -8.48 10.52 -18.22
C MET A 125 -9.19 10.49 -16.88
N TYR A 126 -9.80 9.38 -16.52
CA TYR A 126 -10.57 9.22 -15.27
C TYR A 126 -11.67 10.29 -15.07
N GLY A 127 -12.25 10.80 -16.16
CA GLY A 127 -13.23 11.90 -16.11
C GLY A 127 -12.61 13.30 -15.91
N VAL A 128 -11.29 13.43 -15.72
CA VAL A 128 -10.59 14.68 -15.46
C VAL A 128 -9.83 15.14 -16.70
N THR A 129 -9.88 16.46 -17.00
CA THR A 129 -9.07 17.07 -18.07
C THR A 129 -7.79 17.65 -17.47
N MET A 130 -6.65 17.16 -17.94
CA MET A 130 -5.33 17.60 -17.51
C MET A 130 -4.86 18.82 -18.33
N PRO A 131 -4.20 19.82 -17.70
CA PRO A 131 -3.59 20.92 -18.43
C PRO A 131 -2.53 20.45 -19.42
N ASP A 132 -2.31 21.22 -20.50
CA ASP A 132 -1.18 21.02 -21.41
C ASP A 132 0.12 21.55 -20.78
N GLY A 133 1.25 20.99 -21.26
CA GLY A 133 2.59 21.45 -20.90
C GLY A 133 3.06 21.05 -19.50
N MET A 134 2.36 20.18 -18.80
CA MET A 134 2.82 19.67 -17.50
C MET A 134 4.05 18.77 -17.66
N ARG A 135 4.96 18.87 -16.71
CA ARG A 135 6.19 18.08 -16.65
C ARG A 135 6.04 16.85 -15.76
N ASP A 136 6.92 15.89 -15.95
CA ASP A 136 7.02 14.71 -15.06
C ASP A 136 7.15 15.14 -13.62
N ASN A 137 6.38 14.49 -12.74
CA ASN A 137 6.37 14.73 -11.29
C ASN A 137 5.91 16.14 -10.89
N GLU A 138 5.28 16.90 -11.76
CA GLU A 138 4.71 18.20 -11.44
C GLU A 138 3.51 18.06 -10.50
N LYS A 139 3.40 19.01 -9.57
CA LYS A 139 2.25 19.07 -8.67
C LYS A 139 0.99 19.40 -9.48
N LEU A 140 -0.08 18.64 -9.25
CA LEU A 140 -1.37 18.91 -9.85
C LEU A 140 -1.99 20.18 -9.26
N PRO A 141 -2.76 20.95 -10.03
CA PRO A 141 -3.50 22.12 -9.52
C PRO A 141 -4.39 21.76 -8.31
N THR A 142 -5.05 20.62 -8.38
CA THR A 142 -5.82 20.01 -7.29
C THR A 142 -5.57 18.48 -7.30
N PRO A 143 -5.58 17.82 -6.15
CA PRO A 143 -5.55 16.36 -6.12
C PRO A 143 -6.74 15.77 -6.88
N ILE A 144 -6.49 14.66 -7.57
CA ILE A 144 -7.52 13.94 -8.34
C ILE A 144 -7.64 12.49 -7.86
N ILE A 145 -8.81 11.91 -8.06
CA ILE A 145 -9.02 10.48 -7.88
C ILE A 145 -8.92 9.79 -9.24
N THR A 146 -8.16 8.71 -9.30
CA THR A 146 -7.98 7.87 -10.48
C THR A 146 -8.38 6.45 -10.08
N PRO A 147 -9.68 6.12 -10.13
CA PRO A 147 -10.15 4.82 -9.68
C PRO A 147 -9.81 3.73 -10.71
N THR A 148 -9.61 2.51 -10.21
CA THR A 148 -9.45 1.33 -11.06
C THR A 148 -10.39 0.23 -10.60
N THR A 149 -10.72 -0.70 -11.49
CA THR A 149 -11.35 -1.95 -11.06
C THR A 149 -10.41 -2.66 -10.10
N LYS A 150 -10.96 -3.40 -9.15
CA LYS A 150 -10.20 -4.39 -8.41
C LYS A 150 -10.26 -5.70 -9.20
N ALA A 151 -9.18 -6.01 -9.90
CA ALA A 151 -9.11 -7.21 -10.71
C ALA A 151 -9.09 -8.47 -9.82
N TYR A 152 -9.87 -9.47 -10.22
CA TYR A 152 -9.86 -10.82 -9.65
C TYR A 152 -9.33 -11.79 -10.71
N ASP A 153 -8.81 -12.92 -10.29
CA ASP A 153 -8.43 -14.05 -11.16
C ASP A 153 -7.37 -13.75 -12.24
N GLY A 154 -6.39 -12.90 -11.91
CA GLY A 154 -5.25 -12.62 -12.80
C GLY A 154 -5.53 -11.61 -13.92
N ALA A 155 -6.69 -10.95 -13.92
CA ALA A 155 -6.92 -9.79 -14.75
C ALA A 155 -6.08 -8.58 -14.27
N HIS A 156 -5.89 -7.59 -15.14
CA HIS A 156 -5.25 -6.33 -14.76
C HIS A 156 -6.30 -5.29 -14.35
N ASP A 157 -5.94 -4.44 -13.39
CA ASP A 157 -6.77 -3.32 -12.99
C ASP A 157 -6.98 -2.38 -14.19
N ALA A 158 -8.24 -2.06 -14.48
CA ALA A 158 -8.62 -1.17 -15.57
C ALA A 158 -8.99 0.22 -15.04
N PRO A 159 -8.59 1.31 -15.72
CA PRO A 159 -8.99 2.65 -15.35
C PRO A 159 -10.50 2.84 -15.53
N LEU A 160 -11.14 3.56 -14.61
CA LEU A 160 -12.56 3.90 -14.64
C LEU A 160 -12.76 5.40 -14.37
N SER A 161 -13.79 5.99 -14.96
CA SER A 161 -14.34 7.27 -14.52
C SER A 161 -15.44 7.08 -13.48
N ALA A 162 -15.82 8.16 -12.80
CA ALA A 162 -16.95 8.14 -11.87
C ALA A 162 -18.26 7.74 -12.55
N GLU A 163 -18.47 8.24 -13.77
CA GLU A 163 -19.63 7.93 -14.59
C GLU A 163 -19.69 6.44 -14.94
N GLU A 164 -18.56 5.85 -15.33
CA GLU A 164 -18.46 4.41 -15.66
C GLU A 164 -18.71 3.55 -14.44
N ILE A 165 -18.19 3.92 -13.27
CA ILE A 165 -18.41 3.20 -12.00
C ILE A 165 -19.89 3.13 -11.67
N ILE A 166 -20.63 4.27 -11.80
CA ILE A 166 -22.05 4.35 -11.50
C ILE A 166 -22.87 3.65 -12.58
N ALA A 167 -22.54 3.87 -13.85
CA ALA A 167 -23.26 3.25 -14.97
C ALA A 167 -23.13 1.72 -15.04
N SER A 168 -22.05 1.17 -14.47
CA SER A 168 -21.79 -0.27 -14.39
C SER A 168 -22.31 -0.91 -13.09
N ASP A 169 -23.05 -0.17 -12.26
CA ASP A 169 -23.58 -0.63 -10.96
C ASP A 169 -22.48 -1.15 -9.99
N LEU A 170 -21.22 -0.75 -10.19
CA LEU A 170 -20.13 -1.11 -9.27
C LEU A 170 -20.30 -0.41 -7.93
N LEU A 171 -20.74 0.86 -7.96
CA LEU A 171 -21.10 1.65 -6.79
C LEU A 171 -22.34 2.50 -7.10
N THR A 172 -23.14 2.79 -6.09
CA THR A 172 -24.16 3.84 -6.19
C THR A 172 -23.52 5.23 -6.21
N ALA A 173 -24.22 6.24 -6.70
CA ALA A 173 -23.76 7.63 -6.65
C ALA A 173 -23.50 8.10 -5.20
N GLU A 174 -24.29 7.66 -4.23
CA GLU A 174 -24.10 7.97 -2.82
C GLU A 174 -22.82 7.34 -2.26
N GLN A 175 -22.57 6.07 -2.58
CA GLN A 175 -21.33 5.39 -2.20
C GLN A 175 -20.12 6.08 -2.82
N TRP A 176 -20.16 6.41 -4.10
CA TRP A 176 -19.10 7.13 -4.78
C TRP A 176 -18.79 8.48 -4.12
N ASN A 177 -19.80 9.29 -3.82
CA ASN A 177 -19.64 10.58 -3.15
C ASN A 177 -19.03 10.43 -1.75
N THR A 178 -19.43 9.42 -1.00
CA THR A 178 -18.85 9.10 0.31
C THR A 178 -17.39 8.72 0.19
N LEU A 179 -17.04 7.84 -0.76
CA LEU A 179 -15.65 7.44 -1.01
C LEU A 179 -14.75 8.61 -1.40
N GLN A 180 -15.23 9.49 -2.30
CA GLN A 180 -14.49 10.69 -2.67
C GLN A 180 -14.22 11.59 -1.46
N THR A 181 -15.24 11.83 -0.64
CA THR A 181 -15.12 12.65 0.57
C THR A 181 -14.07 12.09 1.52
N TYR A 182 -14.15 10.80 1.82
CA TYR A 182 -13.17 10.13 2.68
C TYR A 182 -11.77 10.14 2.07
N ALA A 183 -11.63 9.76 0.81
CA ALA A 183 -10.34 9.67 0.15
C ALA A 183 -9.59 11.01 0.10
N PHE A 184 -10.27 12.10 -0.24
CA PHE A 184 -9.64 13.42 -0.24
C PHE A 184 -9.29 13.91 1.17
N ALA A 185 -10.14 13.67 2.16
CA ALA A 185 -9.86 14.06 3.54
C ALA A 185 -8.69 13.27 4.14
N LEU A 186 -8.64 11.95 3.89
CA LEU A 186 -7.51 11.09 4.27
C LEU A 186 -6.21 11.55 3.62
N PHE A 187 -6.24 11.84 2.31
CA PHE A 187 -5.08 12.29 1.56
C PHE A 187 -4.57 13.65 2.06
N ALA A 188 -5.45 14.60 2.31
CA ALA A 188 -5.09 15.91 2.86
C ALA A 188 -4.45 15.78 4.25
N ARG A 189 -4.98 14.92 5.14
CA ARG A 189 -4.39 14.61 6.43
C ARG A 189 -3.02 13.96 6.26
N GLY A 190 -2.91 13.01 5.32
CA GLY A 190 -1.65 12.34 4.97
C GLY A 190 -0.59 13.32 4.49
N GLN A 191 -0.95 14.22 3.56
CA GLN A 191 -0.03 15.26 3.07
C GLN A 191 0.44 16.20 4.18
N LYS A 192 -0.47 16.61 5.09
CA LYS A 192 -0.13 17.48 6.21
C LYS A 192 0.91 16.82 7.13
N ILE A 193 0.64 15.61 7.60
CA ILE A 193 1.54 14.89 8.53
C ILE A 193 2.87 14.54 7.83
N ALA A 194 2.83 14.12 6.57
CA ALA A 194 4.04 13.85 5.79
C ALA A 194 4.92 15.09 5.67
N ALA A 195 4.33 16.27 5.42
CA ALA A 195 5.07 17.53 5.33
C ALA A 195 5.77 17.90 6.65
N GLU A 196 5.14 17.65 7.80
CA GLU A 196 5.75 17.82 9.12
C GLU A 196 6.98 16.91 9.35
N ARG A 197 7.11 15.84 8.54
CA ARG A 197 8.22 14.89 8.51
C ARG A 197 9.22 15.13 7.37
N GLY A 198 9.11 16.27 6.67
CA GLY A 198 9.95 16.57 5.52
C GLY A 198 9.66 15.72 4.27
N LEU A 199 8.47 15.14 4.19
CA LEU A 199 8.03 14.28 3.10
C LEU A 199 6.91 14.92 2.29
N ILE A 200 6.84 14.55 1.02
CA ILE A 200 5.71 14.78 0.12
C ILE A 200 4.99 13.46 -0.10
N LEU A 201 3.73 13.35 0.32
CA LEU A 201 2.85 12.26 -0.09
C LEU A 201 2.32 12.58 -1.49
N ALA A 202 2.89 11.95 -2.51
CA ALA A 202 2.58 12.26 -3.90
C ALA A 202 1.30 11.58 -4.40
N ASP A 203 1.12 10.32 -4.06
CA ASP A 203 -0.10 9.55 -4.30
C ASP A 203 -0.25 8.41 -3.30
N THR A 204 -1.45 7.87 -3.21
CA THR A 204 -1.78 6.73 -2.36
C THR A 204 -3.00 5.99 -2.89
N LYS A 205 -3.08 4.69 -2.60
CA LYS A 205 -4.21 3.82 -2.89
C LYS A 205 -4.98 3.52 -1.61
N TYR A 206 -6.31 3.62 -1.68
CA TYR A 206 -7.23 3.19 -0.64
C TYR A 206 -8.12 2.07 -1.14
N GLU A 207 -8.46 1.17 -0.24
CA GLU A 207 -9.51 0.18 -0.41
C GLU A 207 -10.60 0.41 0.64
N PHE A 208 -11.85 0.22 0.23
CA PHE A 208 -13.00 0.35 1.11
C PHE A 208 -13.87 -0.90 1.02
N GLY A 209 -14.63 -1.11 2.05
CA GLY A 209 -15.65 -2.15 2.11
C GLY A 209 -16.90 -1.65 2.81
N THR A 210 -17.93 -2.48 2.84
CA THR A 210 -19.12 -2.25 3.67
C THR A 210 -19.16 -3.24 4.82
N ASP A 211 -19.53 -2.75 6.00
CA ASP A 211 -19.83 -3.59 7.16
C ASP A 211 -21.24 -4.22 7.04
N SER A 212 -21.65 -5.00 8.02
CA SER A 212 -22.95 -5.68 8.06
C SER A 212 -24.15 -4.74 8.06
N THR A 213 -23.95 -3.45 8.33
CA THR A 213 -25.00 -2.42 8.28
C THR A 213 -25.04 -1.67 6.95
N GLY A 214 -24.11 -1.96 6.04
CA GLY A 214 -23.95 -1.26 4.76
C GLY A 214 -23.12 0.02 4.85
N ARG A 215 -22.54 0.36 6.02
CA ARG A 215 -21.70 1.54 6.20
C ARG A 215 -20.36 1.34 5.52
N ILE A 216 -19.89 2.36 4.81
CA ILE A 216 -18.58 2.37 4.17
C ILE A 216 -17.47 2.50 5.23
N VAL A 217 -16.48 1.63 5.14
CA VAL A 217 -15.37 1.48 6.08
C VAL A 217 -14.05 1.38 5.31
N LEU A 218 -13.03 2.10 5.75
CA LEU A 218 -11.68 2.00 5.19
C LEU A 218 -11.08 0.63 5.56
N ALA A 219 -10.56 -0.05 4.55
CA ALA A 219 -10.04 -1.41 4.63
C ALA A 219 -8.54 -1.47 4.28
N ASP A 220 -7.97 -2.66 4.42
CA ASP A 220 -6.62 -3.04 4.02
C ASP A 220 -5.53 -2.23 4.74
N GLU A 221 -4.88 -1.32 4.06
CA GLU A 221 -3.79 -0.49 4.59
C GLU A 221 -3.98 0.98 4.21
N ILE A 222 -3.29 1.86 4.91
CA ILE A 222 -3.33 3.30 4.65
C ILE A 222 -1.92 3.88 4.71
N HIS A 223 -1.55 4.64 3.67
CA HIS A 223 -0.32 5.42 3.57
C HIS A 223 0.97 4.65 3.90
N THR A 224 0.98 3.33 3.69
CA THR A 224 2.20 2.54 3.86
C THR A 224 3.18 2.80 2.72
N PRO A 225 4.45 2.43 2.87
CA PRO A 225 5.40 2.51 1.76
C PRO A 225 4.97 1.72 0.52
N ASP A 226 4.16 0.65 0.66
CA ASP A 226 3.71 -0.16 -0.47
C ASP A 226 2.50 0.43 -1.19
N SER A 227 1.57 1.05 -0.46
CA SER A 227 0.37 1.66 -1.04
C SER A 227 0.56 3.11 -1.46
N SER A 228 1.69 3.74 -1.14
CA SER A 228 1.90 5.18 -1.31
C SER A 228 3.28 5.52 -1.87
N ARG A 229 3.36 6.68 -2.51
CA ARG A 229 4.62 7.25 -2.97
C ARG A 229 4.98 8.45 -2.11
N TYR A 230 6.15 8.38 -1.47
CA TYR A 230 6.73 9.46 -0.70
C TYR A 230 7.99 9.98 -1.36
N TRP A 231 8.14 11.30 -1.40
CA TRP A 231 9.34 11.99 -1.83
C TRP A 231 9.92 12.84 -0.71
N PHE A 232 11.24 13.06 -0.72
CA PHE A 232 11.88 13.98 0.21
C PHE A 232 11.63 15.43 -0.24
N ALA A 233 10.97 16.21 0.64
CA ALA A 233 10.55 17.58 0.32
C ALA A 233 11.74 18.51 0.08
N ALA A 234 12.84 18.30 0.79
CA ALA A 234 14.03 19.17 0.71
C ALA A 234 14.69 19.15 -0.68
N SER A 235 14.79 17.96 -1.30
CA SER A 235 15.45 17.81 -2.61
C SER A 235 14.50 17.99 -3.81
N TYR A 236 13.17 17.95 -3.59
CA TYR A 236 12.19 17.99 -4.67
C TYR A 236 12.27 19.22 -5.57
N PRO A 237 12.36 20.48 -5.06
CA PRO A 237 12.37 21.67 -5.92
C PRO A 237 13.56 21.72 -6.88
N GLU A 238 14.75 21.37 -6.39
CA GLU A 238 15.98 21.37 -7.20
C GLU A 238 15.92 20.28 -8.27
N ARG A 239 15.56 19.04 -7.88
CA ARG A 239 15.47 17.92 -8.79
C ARG A 239 14.38 18.13 -9.86
N PHE A 240 13.23 18.67 -9.45
CA PHE A 240 12.16 19.02 -10.36
C PHE A 240 12.59 20.09 -11.38
N ALA A 241 13.33 21.13 -10.94
CA ALA A 241 13.86 22.16 -11.84
C ALA A 241 14.80 21.59 -12.89
N LYS A 242 15.62 20.57 -12.54
CA LYS A 242 16.54 19.85 -13.42
C LYS A 242 15.86 18.77 -14.27
N GLY A 243 14.59 18.49 -14.09
CA GLY A 243 13.87 17.37 -14.76
C GLY A 243 14.28 15.98 -14.26
N GLU A 244 14.88 15.91 -13.07
CA GLU A 244 15.27 14.65 -12.43
C GLU A 244 14.10 14.02 -11.67
N LYS A 245 14.17 12.69 -11.46
CA LYS A 245 13.19 12.00 -10.61
C LYS A 245 13.31 12.50 -9.17
N PRO A 246 12.18 12.74 -8.47
CA PRO A 246 12.19 13.05 -7.06
C PRO A 246 12.91 11.95 -6.26
N GLU A 247 13.65 12.35 -5.24
CA GLU A 247 14.25 11.43 -4.30
C GLU A 247 13.15 10.81 -3.42
N SER A 248 13.21 9.50 -3.23
CA SER A 248 12.23 8.72 -2.47
C SER A 248 12.94 7.64 -1.67
N PHE A 249 12.20 6.95 -0.80
CA PHE A 249 12.68 5.68 -0.25
C PHE A 249 12.90 4.70 -1.41
N ASP A 250 14.11 4.18 -1.55
CA ASP A 250 14.50 3.31 -2.67
C ASP A 250 13.99 1.86 -2.46
N LYS A 251 12.66 1.74 -2.30
CA LYS A 251 12.01 0.42 -2.23
C LYS A 251 12.05 -0.35 -3.56
N ASP A 252 12.38 0.35 -4.64
CA ASP A 252 12.53 -0.26 -5.96
C ASP A 252 13.90 -0.94 -6.14
N PHE A 253 14.75 -0.96 -5.08
CA PHE A 253 16.08 -1.54 -5.16
C PHE A 253 16.07 -2.98 -5.67
N VAL A 254 15.22 -3.84 -5.11
CA VAL A 254 15.03 -5.21 -5.61
C VAL A 254 14.48 -5.23 -7.03
N ARG A 255 13.48 -4.39 -7.33
CA ARG A 255 12.90 -4.30 -8.69
C ARG A 255 13.93 -3.91 -9.72
N ASN A 256 14.70 -2.87 -9.43
CA ASN A 256 15.77 -2.37 -10.31
C ASN A 256 16.87 -3.42 -10.48
N TRP A 257 17.22 -4.14 -9.40
CA TRP A 257 18.19 -5.22 -9.45
C TRP A 257 17.72 -6.37 -10.37
N VAL A 258 16.46 -6.73 -10.31
CA VAL A 258 15.85 -7.79 -11.15
C VAL A 258 15.82 -7.36 -12.61
N VAL A 259 15.26 -6.17 -12.91
CA VAL A 259 15.13 -5.67 -14.31
C VAL A 259 16.48 -5.49 -14.98
N ALA A 260 17.54 -5.17 -14.23
CA ALA A 260 18.90 -5.08 -14.78
C ALA A 260 19.51 -6.43 -15.18
N ARG A 261 18.87 -7.57 -14.82
CA ARG A 261 19.42 -8.93 -14.99
C ARG A 261 18.55 -9.87 -15.81
N CYS A 262 17.24 -9.64 -15.86
CA CYS A 262 16.31 -10.48 -16.61
C CYS A 262 15.03 -9.72 -16.97
N ASP A 263 14.27 -10.25 -17.93
CA ASP A 263 12.88 -9.85 -18.15
C ASP A 263 12.01 -10.58 -17.11
N PRO A 264 11.52 -9.87 -16.04
CA PRO A 264 10.82 -10.54 -14.95
C PRO A 264 9.46 -11.13 -15.34
N TYR A 265 8.94 -10.79 -16.52
CA TYR A 265 7.69 -11.34 -17.03
C TYR A 265 7.90 -12.63 -17.82
N LYS A 266 9.08 -12.83 -18.42
CA LYS A 266 9.36 -13.96 -19.32
C LYS A 266 10.37 -14.94 -18.78
N GLU A 267 11.28 -14.49 -17.92
CA GLU A 267 12.42 -15.26 -17.45
C GLU A 267 12.27 -15.66 -15.98
N LYS A 268 13.06 -16.63 -15.56
CA LYS A 268 13.20 -16.96 -14.14
C LYS A 268 14.04 -15.88 -13.46
N VAL A 269 13.48 -15.25 -12.43
CA VAL A 269 14.23 -14.29 -11.63
C VAL A 269 15.40 -14.99 -10.94
N PRO A 270 16.64 -14.47 -11.09
CA PRO A 270 17.80 -14.99 -10.38
C PRO A 270 17.64 -14.87 -8.87
N GLU A 271 18.40 -15.68 -8.11
CA GLU A 271 18.44 -15.55 -6.65
C GLU A 271 18.97 -14.16 -6.26
N ILE A 272 18.21 -13.48 -5.40
CA ILE A 272 18.55 -12.13 -4.98
C ILE A 272 19.57 -12.19 -3.86
N PRO A 273 20.74 -11.50 -3.99
CA PRO A 273 21.78 -11.53 -2.98
C PRO A 273 21.32 -11.04 -1.60
N ALA A 274 21.88 -11.64 -0.55
CA ALA A 274 21.56 -11.27 0.83
C ALA A 274 21.75 -9.78 1.10
N GLU A 275 22.78 -9.16 0.55
CA GLU A 275 23.06 -7.72 0.69
C GLU A 275 21.93 -6.85 0.12
N VAL A 276 21.33 -7.27 -1.01
CA VAL A 276 20.18 -6.58 -1.63
C VAL A 276 18.95 -6.69 -0.74
N ILE A 277 18.74 -7.86 -0.14
CA ILE A 277 17.64 -8.11 0.82
C ILE A 277 17.82 -7.26 2.06
N GLU A 278 19.01 -7.24 2.66
CA GLU A 278 19.33 -6.46 3.86
C GLU A 278 19.18 -4.96 3.63
N GLN A 279 19.69 -4.44 2.53
CA GLN A 279 19.52 -3.03 2.18
C GLN A 279 18.05 -2.66 1.99
N THR A 280 17.28 -3.53 1.35
CA THR A 280 15.84 -3.32 1.20
C THR A 280 15.13 -3.29 2.56
N ALA A 281 15.47 -4.19 3.48
CA ALA A 281 14.93 -4.19 4.83
C ALA A 281 15.20 -2.87 5.57
N LEU A 282 16.44 -2.35 5.47
CA LEU A 282 16.80 -1.06 6.06
C LEU A 282 16.04 0.11 5.44
N VAL A 283 15.75 0.08 4.14
CA VAL A 283 14.92 1.09 3.47
C VAL A 283 13.48 1.07 4.02
N TYR A 284 12.89 -0.11 4.24
CA TYR A 284 11.56 -0.22 4.86
C TYR A 284 11.54 0.32 6.29
N ILE A 285 12.55 -0.02 7.10
CA ILE A 285 12.69 0.50 8.47
C ILE A 285 12.84 2.02 8.46
N HIS A 286 13.72 2.55 7.62
CA HIS A 286 13.92 4.00 7.47
C HIS A 286 12.64 4.71 7.03
N ALA A 287 11.87 4.11 6.12
CA ALA A 287 10.56 4.65 5.73
C ALA A 287 9.60 4.71 6.92
N TYR A 288 9.52 3.65 7.72
CA TYR A 288 8.70 3.63 8.94
C TYR A 288 9.11 4.74 9.91
N GLU A 289 10.40 4.83 10.23
CA GLU A 289 10.90 5.81 11.19
C GLU A 289 10.68 7.25 10.73
N THR A 290 10.90 7.51 9.44
CA THR A 290 10.69 8.85 8.87
C THR A 290 9.22 9.21 8.83
N ILE A 291 8.35 8.31 8.35
CA ILE A 291 6.91 8.57 8.22
C ILE A 291 6.26 8.75 9.59
N THR A 292 6.58 7.89 10.54
CA THR A 292 5.91 7.88 11.85
C THR A 292 6.59 8.78 12.88
N GLY A 293 7.89 9.05 12.71
CA GLY A 293 8.72 9.71 13.73
C GLY A 293 9.01 8.83 14.95
N LYS A 294 8.75 7.52 14.86
CA LYS A 294 8.98 6.53 15.92
C LYS A 294 10.21 5.70 15.58
N THR A 295 11.01 5.32 16.55
CA THR A 295 12.09 4.35 16.36
C THR A 295 11.52 2.96 16.10
N PHE A 296 12.13 2.23 15.17
CA PHE A 296 11.69 0.85 14.89
C PHE A 296 12.15 -0.10 16.01
N GLU A 297 11.19 -0.83 16.56
CA GLU A 297 11.45 -1.83 17.60
C GLU A 297 11.73 -3.20 16.97
N TYR A 298 13.00 -3.64 17.05
CA TYR A 298 13.38 -4.94 16.54
C TYR A 298 12.80 -6.06 17.42
N PRO A 299 12.16 -7.08 16.84
CA PRO A 299 11.73 -8.25 17.59
C PRO A 299 12.96 -9.04 18.08
N PRO A 300 12.80 -9.91 19.09
CA PRO A 300 13.85 -10.82 19.52
C PRO A 300 14.42 -11.64 18.37
N ALA A 301 15.75 -11.64 18.22
CA ALA A 301 16.41 -12.27 17.06
C ALA A 301 16.43 -13.82 17.13
N ASP A 302 16.15 -14.38 18.28
CA ASP A 302 16.13 -15.82 18.57
C ASP A 302 14.71 -16.43 18.46
N GLU A 303 13.69 -15.63 18.26
CA GLU A 303 12.32 -16.09 18.07
C GLU A 303 11.89 -15.99 16.59
N ALA A 304 11.42 -17.11 16.01
CA ALA A 304 10.87 -17.06 14.66
C ALA A 304 9.56 -16.24 14.64
N PRO A 305 9.36 -15.36 13.63
CA PRO A 305 8.16 -14.51 13.58
C PRO A 305 6.85 -15.30 13.63
N LEU A 306 6.79 -16.48 13.01
CA LEU A 306 5.58 -17.31 13.02
C LEU A 306 5.27 -17.86 14.42
N ASP A 307 6.30 -18.27 15.20
CA ASP A 307 6.12 -18.78 16.55
C ASP A 307 5.60 -17.68 17.49
N ARG A 308 6.14 -16.48 17.38
CA ARG A 308 5.65 -15.28 18.09
C ARG A 308 4.18 -14.99 17.75
N ILE A 309 3.84 -15.00 16.46
CA ILE A 309 2.47 -14.76 15.98
C ILE A 309 1.52 -15.83 16.52
N ARG A 310 1.89 -17.12 16.45
CA ARG A 310 1.08 -18.21 17.00
C ARG A 310 0.84 -18.05 18.48
N ARG A 311 1.86 -17.72 19.25
CA ARG A 311 1.73 -17.44 20.70
C ARG A 311 0.75 -16.29 20.97
N ASN A 312 0.86 -15.20 20.19
CA ASN A 312 0.01 -14.00 20.36
C ASN A 312 -1.43 -14.22 19.89
N LEU A 313 -1.66 -15.23 19.03
CA LEU A 313 -2.98 -15.63 18.54
C LEU A 313 -3.57 -16.85 19.25
N ALA A 314 -2.91 -17.41 20.29
CA ALA A 314 -3.31 -18.67 20.92
C ALA A 314 -4.79 -18.70 21.42
N ARG A 315 -5.38 -17.56 21.72
CA ARG A 315 -6.78 -17.46 22.14
C ARG A 315 -7.81 -17.69 21.01
N PHE A 316 -7.35 -17.82 19.77
CA PHE A 316 -8.20 -18.07 18.60
C PHE A 316 -8.12 -19.49 18.08
N PHE A 317 -7.37 -20.36 18.78
CA PHE A 317 -7.19 -21.78 18.45
C PHE A 317 -8.22 -22.65 19.15
#